data_198e06773cbf2e583f3210c4b07429a3
#
_entry.id   198e06773cbf2e583f3210c4b07429a3
#
_cell.length_a   1.000
_cell.length_b   1.000
_cell.length_c   1.000
_cell.angle_alpha   90.00
_cell.angle_beta   90.00
_cell.angle_gamma   90.00
#
_symmetry.space_group_name_H-M   'P 1'
#
loop_
_entity.id
_entity.type
_entity.pdbx_description
1 polymer ?
#
loop_
_entity_poly.entity_id
_entity_poly.type
_entity_poly.pdbx_seq_one_letter_code
_entity_poly.pdbx_strand_id
1 'polypeptide(L)'
;MGRFWAVTILLLGLLKPVSNRAQTPPQPVPTTPVPPDVALVPGPATLLVTGVFTLGFRLRGGTLGRYSDFPELEGFKKSGKTSTTTTRIVQGRRFADLTITQRYVPYGEGEYVIKPFQLTVNGVVLRSSGSTVRVGPAAPANPTALTKPANPTAPLQAVGDLDKLFGKPKPVLYQEVPDHAFMAVVADRPSVFVGQGVRVGLYFYLLPTDQELLAFHDFDDQLPPLLHELHQPTAWQEPGPEASVTPDSVRYRGQRYLRFRLAENVYYPLTAQPLRFPPLALTMVKFKVLKKPEAGQDNRLAGYKTFLSPGVTVQVRPLPDASRRGVAAVGSYRAVEAISRTSFRVGESFTYSFGVEGQGNLSAVLAPPIAPWPGLEVYGPEVRENPTPGGGRKLFRYRLVARRPGLLPLDSLLQFIVFNPATGRYDTLRPGLRPMVRGVVAAAAPLPRPEADPFYGPALAQADTTMQSLDVYRDVRRYADWLLVGLVAVAGVGWWRAGRRQ
;
A
#
# COMPACT_ATOMS: atom_id res chain seq x y z
N MET A 1 87.52 -3.08 -17.89
CA MET A 1 88.15 -1.99 -18.66
C MET A 1 87.01 -1.16 -19.27
N GLY A 2 86.71 -0.09 -18.81
CA GLY A 2 87.10 1.30 -18.98
C GLY A 2 85.90 1.99 -19.60
N ARG A 3 85.16 2.80 -18.89
CA ARG A 3 85.26 4.26 -18.72
C ARG A 3 85.07 5.04 -20.02
N PHE A 4 84.05 5.92 -20.09
CA PHE A 4 84.08 7.37 -20.23
C PHE A 4 82.66 7.80 -20.64
N TRP A 5 81.95 8.61 -19.91
CA TRP A 5 81.82 10.05 -19.69
C TRP A 5 81.63 10.89 -20.98
N ALA A 6 80.51 11.59 -21.09
CA ALA A 6 80.34 13.04 -21.24
C ALA A 6 78.92 13.32 -21.72
N VAL A 7 78.06 13.99 -21.01
CA VAL A 7 77.82 15.44 -20.86
C VAL A 7 77.59 16.20 -22.20
N THR A 8 76.40 16.70 -22.40
CA THR A 8 76.04 17.99 -23.04
C THR A 8 74.51 18.20 -22.88
N ILE A 9 74.02 18.92 -21.97
CA ILE A 9 73.61 20.33 -21.82
C ILE A 9 72.65 20.82 -22.91
N LEU A 10 71.40 21.07 -22.48
CA LEU A 10 70.53 22.23 -22.60
C LEU A 10 70.12 22.69 -24.02
N LEU A 11 68.81 22.58 -24.26
CA LEU A 11 68.07 23.70 -24.89
C LEU A 11 66.60 23.67 -24.37
N LEU A 12 66.28 24.71 -23.57
CA LEU A 12 64.94 25.04 -23.13
C LEU A 12 64.07 25.37 -24.33
N GLY A 13 62.97 24.65 -24.51
CA GLY A 13 61.81 25.05 -25.34
C GLY A 13 60.58 25.10 -24.44
N LEU A 14 60.18 26.30 -24.05
CA LEU A 14 58.95 26.61 -23.32
C LEU A 14 57.72 26.20 -24.17
N LEU A 15 57.16 25.06 -23.88
CA LEU A 15 55.78 24.72 -24.23
C LEU A 15 54.98 24.58 -22.94
N LYS A 16 54.21 25.64 -22.63
CA LYS A 16 53.18 25.59 -21.55
C LYS A 16 52.14 24.53 -21.92
N PRO A 17 51.85 23.53 -21.06
CA PRO A 17 50.68 22.70 -21.24
C PRO A 17 49.45 23.56 -20.96
N VAL A 18 48.60 23.70 -21.95
CA VAL A 18 47.24 24.21 -21.77
C VAL A 18 46.49 23.19 -20.86
N SER A 19 46.35 23.54 -19.60
CA SER A 19 45.51 22.80 -18.68
C SER A 19 44.07 22.89 -19.15
N ASN A 20 43.61 21.87 -19.85
CA ASN A 20 42.21 21.62 -20.07
C ASN A 20 41.60 21.23 -18.71
N ARG A 21 41.13 22.24 -17.97
CA ARG A 21 40.29 21.99 -16.78
C ARG A 21 39.02 21.32 -17.25
N ALA A 22 39.01 20.00 -17.20
CA ALA A 22 37.75 19.25 -17.16
C ALA A 22 36.92 19.84 -16.00
N GLN A 23 35.82 20.49 -16.33
CA GLN A 23 34.81 20.91 -15.39
C GLN A 23 34.26 19.65 -14.74
N THR A 24 34.70 19.37 -13.52
CA THR A 24 34.06 18.40 -12.65
C THR A 24 32.60 18.83 -12.50
N PRO A 25 31.62 17.96 -12.80
CA PRO A 25 30.22 18.30 -12.56
C PRO A 25 30.07 18.63 -11.07
N PRO A 26 29.25 19.65 -10.72
CA PRO A 26 29.07 20.05 -9.33
C PRO A 26 28.59 18.85 -8.54
N GLN A 27 29.37 18.41 -7.57
CA GLN A 27 28.93 17.42 -6.59
C GLN A 27 27.69 17.99 -5.91
N PRO A 28 26.62 17.18 -5.72
CA PRO A 28 25.49 17.60 -4.95
C PRO A 28 25.99 17.91 -3.53
N VAL A 29 25.80 19.15 -3.11
CA VAL A 29 26.09 19.61 -1.76
C VAL A 29 25.34 18.64 -0.83
N PRO A 30 26.00 18.01 0.16
CA PRO A 30 25.33 17.18 1.13
C PRO A 30 24.37 18.07 1.91
N THR A 31 23.08 17.98 1.58
CA THR A 31 21.99 18.57 2.35
C THR A 31 21.96 17.81 3.68
N THR A 32 22.51 18.40 4.70
CA THR A 32 22.31 17.96 6.08
C THR A 32 20.79 17.85 6.28
N PRO A 33 20.22 16.68 6.60
CA PRO A 33 18.80 16.57 6.86
C PRO A 33 18.50 17.45 8.08
N VAL A 34 17.68 18.48 7.88
CA VAL A 34 17.12 19.25 9.00
C VAL A 34 16.37 18.23 9.87
N PRO A 35 16.72 18.09 11.16
CA PRO A 35 16.04 17.14 12.01
C PRO A 35 14.53 17.47 12.01
N PRO A 36 13.67 16.46 11.93
CA PRO A 36 12.22 16.69 11.90
C PRO A 36 11.81 17.40 13.19
N ASP A 37 11.18 18.56 13.04
CA ASP A 37 10.63 19.33 14.15
C ASP A 37 9.31 18.69 14.58
N VAL A 38 9.30 18.14 15.81
CA VAL A 38 8.11 17.50 16.39
C VAL A 38 7.64 18.32 17.58
N ALA A 39 6.40 18.77 17.54
CA ALA A 39 5.80 19.59 18.58
C ALA A 39 4.47 19.00 19.07
N LEU A 40 4.23 19.09 20.39
CA LEU A 40 2.94 18.76 20.98
C LEU A 40 1.91 19.85 20.62
N VAL A 41 0.69 19.42 20.28
CA VAL A 41 -0.45 20.30 20.00
C VAL A 41 -1.47 20.08 21.12
N PRO A 42 -1.54 20.98 22.12
CA PRO A 42 -2.51 20.86 23.20
C PRO A 42 -3.91 21.24 22.70
N GLY A 43 -4.90 20.69 23.37
CA GLY A 43 -6.30 21.04 23.16
C GLY A 43 -6.73 22.33 23.86
N PRO A 44 -8.01 22.73 23.71
CA PRO A 44 -8.56 23.91 24.34
C PRO A 44 -8.62 23.75 25.87
N ALA A 45 -8.33 24.83 26.61
CA ALA A 45 -8.39 24.84 28.08
C ALA A 45 -9.85 24.85 28.62
N THR A 46 -10.80 25.22 27.78
CA THR A 46 -12.23 25.26 28.11
C THR A 46 -13.05 24.67 26.98
N LEU A 47 -14.02 23.85 27.30
CA LEU A 47 -14.97 23.27 26.32
C LEU A 47 -16.33 23.06 26.97
N LEU A 48 -17.35 22.86 26.17
CA LEU A 48 -18.68 22.46 26.61
C LEU A 48 -18.72 20.92 26.81
N VAL A 49 -19.64 20.42 27.62
CA VAL A 49 -19.84 18.97 27.82
C VAL A 49 -20.17 18.24 26.52
N THR A 50 -20.75 18.92 25.54
CA THR A 50 -20.99 18.42 24.18
C THR A 50 -19.78 18.58 23.25
N GLY A 51 -18.73 19.23 23.70
CA GLY A 51 -17.51 19.47 22.95
C GLY A 51 -16.52 18.28 23.00
N VAL A 52 -15.46 18.41 22.24
CA VAL A 52 -14.39 17.40 22.16
C VAL A 52 -13.06 18.05 22.54
N PHE A 53 -12.40 17.48 23.55
CA PHE A 53 -11.02 17.84 23.85
C PHE A 53 -10.09 17.12 22.86
N THR A 54 -9.09 17.81 22.37
CA THR A 54 -8.15 17.26 21.39
C THR A 54 -6.72 17.36 21.90
N LEU A 55 -5.94 16.30 21.70
CA LEU A 55 -4.53 16.25 22.01
C LEU A 55 -3.79 15.70 20.80
N GLY A 56 -2.79 16.38 20.31
CA GLY A 56 -2.08 15.95 19.11
C GLY A 56 -0.59 16.22 19.13
N PHE A 57 0.09 15.76 18.11
CA PHE A 57 1.44 16.18 17.78
C PHE A 57 1.53 16.59 16.31
N ARG A 58 2.44 17.50 16.02
CA ARG A 58 2.75 17.94 14.66
C ARG A 58 4.17 17.56 14.31
N LEU A 59 4.34 16.89 13.19
CA LEU A 59 5.63 16.53 12.60
C LEU A 59 5.87 17.40 11.36
N ARG A 60 6.93 18.20 11.36
CA ARG A 60 7.30 19.07 10.26
C ARG A 60 8.48 18.51 9.47
N GLY A 61 8.31 18.43 8.15
CA GLY A 61 9.41 18.13 7.22
C GLY A 61 10.01 16.72 7.32
N GLY A 62 9.28 15.76 7.90
CA GLY A 62 9.71 14.36 8.04
C GLY A 62 8.62 13.36 7.74
N THR A 63 8.99 12.08 7.64
CA THR A 63 8.06 10.96 7.53
C THR A 63 7.77 10.38 8.91
N LEU A 64 6.51 10.04 9.19
CA LEU A 64 6.13 9.36 10.42
C LEU A 64 6.51 7.89 10.32
N GLY A 65 7.40 7.44 11.21
CA GLY A 65 7.74 6.03 11.36
C GLY A 65 6.92 5.37 12.45
N ARG A 66 7.14 5.78 13.72
CA ARG A 66 6.50 5.18 14.89
C ARG A 66 6.19 6.23 15.95
N TYR A 67 5.04 6.08 16.62
CA TYR A 67 4.71 6.89 17.81
C TYR A 67 4.08 6.02 18.89
N SER A 68 4.19 6.47 20.17
CA SER A 68 3.55 5.81 21.30
C SER A 68 2.04 6.13 21.33
N ASP A 69 1.26 5.30 22.00
CA ASP A 69 -0.15 5.61 22.20
C ASP A 69 -0.35 6.90 23.00
N PHE A 70 -1.44 7.61 22.68
CA PHE A 70 -1.88 8.77 23.44
C PHE A 70 -2.30 8.36 24.86
N PRO A 71 -2.09 9.23 25.88
CA PRO A 71 -2.43 8.92 27.26
C PRO A 71 -3.95 8.72 27.46
N GLU A 72 -4.34 7.94 28.46
CA GLU A 72 -5.70 7.97 29.01
C GLU A 72 -5.83 9.23 29.87
N LEU A 73 -6.93 9.97 29.69
CA LEU A 73 -7.22 11.18 30.45
C LEU A 73 -8.38 10.92 31.41
N GLU A 74 -8.15 11.16 32.71
CA GLU A 74 -9.19 11.01 33.72
C GLU A 74 -10.35 11.98 33.41
N GLY A 75 -11.58 11.45 33.43
CA GLY A 75 -12.78 12.23 33.10
C GLY A 75 -13.12 12.33 31.62
N PHE A 76 -12.33 11.70 30.75
CA PHE A 76 -12.56 11.70 29.33
C PHE A 76 -12.53 10.28 28.73
N LYS A 77 -13.39 10.03 27.78
CA LYS A 77 -13.38 8.82 26.94
C LYS A 77 -12.58 9.11 25.68
N LYS A 78 -11.57 8.29 25.36
CA LYS A 78 -10.94 8.32 24.04
C LYS A 78 -11.96 8.09 22.93
N SER A 79 -11.93 8.93 21.91
CA SER A 79 -12.70 8.81 20.70
C SER A 79 -11.74 8.67 19.51
N GLY A 80 -12.19 8.81 18.28
CA GLY A 80 -11.38 8.62 17.07
C GLY A 80 -10.09 9.42 17.03
N LYS A 81 -9.13 8.96 16.20
CA LYS A 81 -7.90 9.69 15.84
C LYS A 81 -8.09 10.34 14.47
N THR A 82 -7.55 11.54 14.28
CA THR A 82 -7.53 12.23 12.98
C THR A 82 -6.09 12.50 12.56
N SER A 83 -5.82 12.33 11.26
CA SER A 83 -4.54 12.65 10.65
C SER A 83 -4.77 13.74 9.60
N THR A 84 -4.03 14.85 9.72
CA THR A 84 -4.12 15.96 8.77
C THR A 84 -2.73 16.24 8.21
N THR A 85 -2.60 16.23 6.88
CA THR A 85 -1.37 16.62 6.20
C THR A 85 -1.57 17.98 5.55
N THR A 86 -0.73 18.95 5.92
CA THR A 86 -0.73 20.29 5.34
C THR A 86 0.56 20.49 4.54
N THR A 87 0.43 20.89 3.28
CA THR A 87 1.59 21.20 2.45
C THR A 87 1.97 22.67 2.61
N ARG A 88 3.21 22.93 3.00
CA ARG A 88 3.80 24.24 3.12
C ARG A 88 4.91 24.44 2.10
N ILE A 89 4.94 25.61 1.46
CA ILE A 89 6.01 25.97 0.54
C ILE A 89 6.92 26.99 1.25
N VAL A 90 8.20 26.62 1.40
CA VAL A 90 9.22 27.50 1.99
C VAL A 90 10.36 27.59 1.00
N GLN A 91 10.71 28.78 0.57
CA GLN A 91 11.78 29.04 -0.43
C GLN A 91 11.65 28.17 -1.68
N GLY A 92 10.43 28.02 -2.21
CA GLY A 92 10.14 27.22 -3.42
C GLY A 92 10.16 25.69 -3.23
N ARG A 93 10.47 25.17 -2.04
CA ARG A 93 10.42 23.74 -1.71
C ARG A 93 9.12 23.40 -0.98
N ARG A 94 8.53 22.27 -1.35
CA ARG A 94 7.31 21.76 -0.70
C ARG A 94 7.69 20.90 0.50
N PHE A 95 7.11 21.20 1.65
CA PHE A 95 7.21 20.42 2.88
C PHE A 95 5.81 19.96 3.28
N ALA A 96 5.70 18.70 3.66
CA ALA A 96 4.48 18.16 4.25
C ALA A 96 4.60 18.22 5.78
N ASP A 97 3.66 18.89 6.43
CA ASP A 97 3.51 18.90 7.88
C ASP A 97 2.36 17.93 8.23
N LEU A 98 2.66 16.89 8.99
CA LEU A 98 1.69 15.90 9.45
C LEU A 98 1.26 16.22 10.87
N THR A 99 -0.03 16.31 11.12
CA THR A 99 -0.61 16.46 12.47
C THR A 99 -1.49 15.25 12.78
N ILE A 100 -1.16 14.54 13.86
CA ILE A 100 -2.02 13.46 14.39
C ILE A 100 -2.66 13.96 15.68
N THR A 101 -3.97 13.83 15.74
CA THR A 101 -4.78 14.32 16.85
C THR A 101 -5.68 13.21 17.38
N GLN A 102 -5.61 12.94 18.67
CA GLN A 102 -6.54 12.08 19.41
C GLN A 102 -7.66 12.94 19.97
N ARG A 103 -8.88 12.50 19.79
CA ARG A 103 -10.09 13.16 20.31
C ARG A 103 -10.51 12.49 21.63
N TYR A 104 -11.01 13.30 22.55
CA TYR A 104 -11.49 12.87 23.86
C TYR A 104 -12.84 13.51 24.15
N VAL A 105 -13.81 12.73 24.55
CA VAL A 105 -15.15 13.20 24.91
C VAL A 105 -15.26 13.23 26.44
N PRO A 106 -15.60 14.36 27.06
CA PRO A 106 -15.77 14.43 28.51
C PRO A 106 -16.95 13.56 28.98
N TYR A 107 -16.84 12.93 30.15
CA TYR A 107 -17.96 12.18 30.75
C TYR A 107 -19.02 13.09 31.35
N GLY A 108 -18.68 14.34 31.70
CA GLY A 108 -19.60 15.28 32.30
C GLY A 108 -18.98 16.68 32.46
N GLU A 109 -19.75 17.58 33.10
CA GLU A 109 -19.29 18.90 33.46
C GLU A 109 -18.33 18.83 34.66
N GLY A 110 -17.34 19.76 34.69
CA GLY A 110 -16.39 19.82 35.79
C GLY A 110 -15.04 20.39 35.37
N GLU A 111 -14.14 20.40 36.35
CA GLU A 111 -12.75 20.78 36.14
C GLU A 111 -11.87 19.53 36.21
N TYR A 112 -11.17 19.24 35.13
CA TYR A 112 -10.36 18.04 34.95
C TYR A 112 -8.88 18.39 34.89
N VAL A 113 -8.09 17.75 35.73
CA VAL A 113 -6.62 17.94 35.76
C VAL A 113 -5.99 16.89 34.87
N ILE A 114 -5.40 17.32 33.78
CA ILE A 114 -4.57 16.47 32.92
C ILE A 114 -3.18 16.36 33.57
N LYS A 115 -2.82 15.17 34.02
CA LYS A 115 -1.52 14.88 34.63
C LYS A 115 -0.39 15.05 33.60
N PRO A 116 0.84 15.36 34.03
CA PRO A 116 2.00 15.34 33.13
C PRO A 116 2.14 13.99 32.44
N PHE A 117 2.44 13.99 31.13
CA PHE A 117 2.62 12.77 30.35
C PHE A 117 3.76 12.93 29.32
N GLN A 118 4.16 11.81 28.74
CA GLN A 118 5.16 11.78 27.66
C GLN A 118 4.57 11.08 26.46
N LEU A 119 4.90 11.60 25.26
CA LEU A 119 4.57 11.01 23.97
C LEU A 119 5.85 10.88 23.17
N THR A 120 6.16 9.68 22.67
CA THR A 120 7.33 9.46 21.84
C THR A 120 6.93 9.41 20.37
N VAL A 121 7.58 10.22 19.53
CA VAL A 121 7.33 10.27 18.08
C VAL A 121 8.67 10.15 17.36
N ASN A 122 8.84 9.14 16.53
CA ASN A 122 10.10 8.83 15.84
C ASN A 122 11.34 8.81 16.77
N GLY A 123 11.16 8.36 18.03
CA GLY A 123 12.23 8.34 19.04
C GLY A 123 12.42 9.66 19.80
N VAL A 124 11.76 10.75 19.40
CA VAL A 124 11.77 12.04 20.11
C VAL A 124 10.73 12.01 21.21
N VAL A 125 11.11 12.30 22.44
CA VAL A 125 10.21 12.34 23.60
C VAL A 125 9.63 13.74 23.78
N LEU A 126 8.32 13.88 23.54
CA LEU A 126 7.56 15.10 23.82
C LEU A 126 7.04 15.03 25.27
N ARG A 127 7.25 16.05 26.05
CA ARG A 127 6.79 16.13 27.43
C ARG A 127 5.71 17.19 27.59
N SER A 128 4.61 16.82 28.26
CA SER A 128 3.58 17.75 28.70
C SER A 128 3.72 17.97 30.19
N SER A 129 3.66 19.21 30.63
CA SER A 129 3.61 19.57 32.06
C SER A 129 2.24 19.29 32.69
N GLY A 130 1.28 18.87 31.88
CA GLY A 130 -0.12 18.78 32.28
C GLY A 130 -0.84 20.11 32.09
N SER A 131 -2.15 20.11 32.28
CA SER A 131 -3.01 21.28 32.19
C SER A 131 -4.34 21.03 32.90
N THR A 132 -5.07 22.09 33.19
CA THR A 132 -6.45 21.98 33.69
C THR A 132 -7.41 22.32 32.56
N VAL A 133 -8.40 21.45 32.37
CA VAL A 133 -9.45 21.63 31.35
C VAL A 133 -10.79 21.79 32.06
N ARG A 134 -11.46 22.91 31.78
CA ARG A 134 -12.80 23.21 32.32
C ARG A 134 -13.87 22.84 31.32
N VAL A 135 -14.74 21.92 31.71
CA VAL A 135 -15.89 21.48 30.93
C VAL A 135 -17.14 22.16 31.51
N GLY A 136 -17.68 23.09 30.75
CA GLY A 136 -18.89 23.79 31.12
C GLY A 136 -20.17 23.07 30.67
N PRO A 137 -21.35 23.52 31.15
CA PRO A 137 -22.64 23.00 30.73
C PRO A 137 -22.84 23.15 29.23
N ALA A 138 -23.66 22.28 28.65
CA ALA A 138 -24.12 22.46 27.29
C ALA A 138 -24.71 23.87 27.18
N ALA A 139 -24.23 24.68 26.23
CA ALA A 139 -24.70 26.04 26.08
C ALA A 139 -26.23 26.04 26.05
N PRO A 140 -26.92 26.77 26.91
CA PRO A 140 -28.32 27.00 26.71
C PRO A 140 -28.43 27.68 25.35
N ALA A 141 -29.40 27.26 24.53
CA ALA A 141 -29.68 27.86 23.22
C ALA A 141 -30.11 29.32 23.37
N ASN A 142 -29.23 30.19 23.85
CA ASN A 142 -29.35 31.64 23.74
C ASN A 142 -28.06 32.34 24.18
N PRO A 143 -27.40 33.09 23.32
CA PRO A 143 -26.32 33.97 23.71
C PRO A 143 -26.89 35.40 23.89
N THR A 144 -27.09 35.82 25.10
CA THR A 144 -26.94 37.26 25.44
C THR A 144 -26.90 37.42 26.95
N ALA A 145 -25.75 37.76 27.46
CA ALA A 145 -25.57 38.91 28.34
C ALA A 145 -24.33 38.76 29.19
N LEU A 146 -23.34 39.55 28.87
CA LEU A 146 -22.39 40.07 29.83
C LEU A 146 -23.14 40.71 30.98
N THR A 147 -22.98 40.22 32.20
CA THR A 147 -23.19 41.06 33.39
C THR A 147 -22.44 40.53 34.60
N LYS A 148 -21.74 41.41 35.18
CA LYS A 148 -21.11 41.69 36.44
C LYS A 148 -21.72 40.95 37.65
N PRO A 149 -20.91 40.56 38.67
CA PRO A 149 -21.41 39.85 39.86
C PRO A 149 -22.18 40.78 40.73
N ALA A 150 -23.41 40.43 41.07
CA ALA A 150 -24.22 41.07 42.09
C ALA A 150 -24.61 40.06 43.17
N ASN A 151 -24.56 40.54 44.39
CA ASN A 151 -24.78 39.93 45.69
C ASN A 151 -25.99 38.96 45.81
N PRO A 152 -25.89 37.92 46.68
CA PRO A 152 -26.98 36.98 46.88
C PRO A 152 -27.85 37.44 48.00
N THR A 153 -28.91 38.16 47.71
CA THR A 153 -30.14 38.27 48.60
C THR A 153 -31.23 39.02 47.87
N ALA A 154 -32.09 38.33 47.16
CA ALA A 154 -33.42 38.81 46.78
C ALA A 154 -34.32 37.61 46.42
N PRO A 155 -35.62 37.62 46.79
CA PRO A 155 -36.50 36.46 46.71
C PRO A 155 -36.93 36.14 45.27
N LEU A 156 -37.22 34.87 45.04
CA LEU A 156 -37.60 34.18 43.79
C LEU A 156 -38.90 34.68 43.10
N GLN A 157 -39.25 35.94 43.17
CA GLN A 157 -40.45 36.48 42.51
C GLN A 157 -40.16 37.34 41.26
N ALA A 158 -38.89 37.56 40.91
CA ALA A 158 -38.51 38.47 39.79
C ALA A 158 -38.42 37.81 38.41
N VAL A 159 -38.57 36.47 38.30
CA VAL A 159 -38.43 35.77 37.04
C VAL A 159 -39.62 35.94 36.09
N GLY A 160 -40.81 36.24 36.65
CA GLY A 160 -42.02 36.47 35.85
C GLY A 160 -42.14 37.85 35.23
N ASP A 161 -41.37 38.83 35.72
CA ASP A 161 -41.46 40.24 35.22
C ASP A 161 -40.44 40.55 34.09
N LEU A 162 -39.36 39.73 33.94
CA LEU A 162 -38.40 39.83 32.86
C LEU A 162 -39.03 39.48 31.48
N ASP A 163 -39.92 38.50 31.44
CA ASP A 163 -40.65 38.13 30.23
C ASP A 163 -41.60 39.23 29.74
N LYS A 164 -42.06 40.14 30.64
CA LYS A 164 -42.87 41.28 30.28
C LYS A 164 -42.08 42.45 29.77
N LEU A 165 -40.81 42.58 30.18
CA LEU A 165 -39.91 43.67 29.75
C LEU A 165 -39.19 43.37 28.44
N PHE A 166 -38.83 42.12 28.16
CA PHE A 166 -38.05 41.76 27.00
C PHE A 166 -38.81 40.94 25.94
N GLY A 167 -40.05 40.62 26.17
CA GLY A 167 -40.86 39.76 25.31
C GLY A 167 -40.35 38.33 25.31
N LYS A 168 -41.23 37.36 25.08
CA LYS A 168 -40.82 35.98 24.91
C LYS A 168 -39.84 35.89 23.73
N PRO A 169 -38.67 35.27 23.89
CA PRO A 169 -37.76 35.10 22.77
C PRO A 169 -38.50 34.40 21.63
N LYS A 170 -38.49 35.01 20.45
CA LYS A 170 -39.14 34.43 19.27
C LYS A 170 -38.46 33.09 18.97
N PRO A 171 -39.21 32.01 18.76
CA PRO A 171 -38.61 30.70 18.48
C PRO A 171 -37.77 30.83 17.21
N VAL A 172 -36.52 30.41 17.31
CA VAL A 172 -35.57 30.34 16.20
C VAL A 172 -36.04 29.25 15.25
N LEU A 173 -36.52 29.61 14.07
CA LEU A 173 -37.09 28.69 13.10
C LEU A 173 -36.02 28.29 12.07
N TYR A 174 -35.54 27.07 12.13
CA TYR A 174 -34.72 26.47 11.10
C TYR A 174 -35.61 25.80 10.06
N GLN A 175 -35.16 25.87 8.81
CA GLN A 175 -35.79 25.15 7.70
C GLN A 175 -34.83 24.10 7.14
N GLU A 176 -35.37 22.99 6.75
CA GLU A 176 -34.62 21.97 6.02
C GLU A 176 -34.58 22.34 4.53
N VAL A 177 -33.38 22.50 3.99
CA VAL A 177 -33.16 22.76 2.58
C VAL A 177 -33.01 21.40 1.88
N PRO A 178 -33.76 21.15 0.79
CA PRO A 178 -33.55 19.97 -0.03
C PRO A 178 -32.10 19.90 -0.49
N ASP A 179 -31.52 18.71 -0.49
CA ASP A 179 -30.19 18.46 -1.07
C ASP A 179 -30.34 17.56 -2.30
N HIS A 180 -29.40 17.71 -3.22
CA HIS A 180 -29.29 16.93 -4.44
C HIS A 180 -28.02 16.07 -4.37
N ALA A 181 -27.92 15.29 -3.32
CA ALA A 181 -26.79 14.41 -3.07
C ALA A 181 -27.23 12.96 -3.09
N PHE A 182 -26.36 12.09 -3.55
CA PHE A 182 -26.58 10.64 -3.53
C PHE A 182 -25.25 9.88 -3.45
N MET A 183 -25.33 8.65 -2.98
CA MET A 183 -24.21 7.70 -2.97
C MET A 183 -24.47 6.60 -3.98
N ALA A 184 -23.41 6.15 -4.66
CA ALA A 184 -23.53 5.07 -5.63
C ALA A 184 -22.30 4.17 -5.64
N VAL A 185 -22.54 2.87 -5.74
CA VAL A 185 -21.53 1.91 -6.19
C VAL A 185 -21.57 1.89 -7.73
N VAL A 186 -20.42 2.08 -8.36
CA VAL A 186 -20.32 2.13 -9.83
C VAL A 186 -19.32 1.09 -10.30
N ALA A 187 -19.78 0.16 -11.14
CA ALA A 187 -18.90 -0.75 -11.87
C ALA A 187 -18.66 -0.19 -13.29
N ASP A 188 -17.43 -0.28 -13.78
CA ASP A 188 -17.07 0.20 -15.13
C ASP A 188 -17.71 -0.63 -16.24
N ARG A 189 -18.16 -1.84 -15.91
CA ARG A 189 -18.87 -2.75 -16.84
C ARG A 189 -19.83 -3.68 -16.11
N PRO A 190 -20.98 -4.01 -16.71
CA PRO A 190 -22.01 -4.86 -16.08
C PRO A 190 -21.67 -6.36 -16.14
N SER A 191 -20.73 -6.77 -17.00
CA SER A 191 -20.37 -8.17 -17.19
C SER A 191 -18.91 -8.31 -17.56
N VAL A 192 -18.25 -9.33 -16.99
CA VAL A 192 -16.83 -9.66 -17.22
C VAL A 192 -16.65 -11.16 -17.37
N PHE A 193 -15.51 -11.60 -17.87
CA PHE A 193 -15.09 -13.00 -17.82
C PHE A 193 -14.34 -13.31 -16.50
N VAL A 194 -14.30 -14.59 -16.15
CA VAL A 194 -13.41 -15.06 -15.07
C VAL A 194 -11.98 -14.59 -15.36
N GLY A 195 -11.31 -14.01 -14.37
CA GLY A 195 -9.97 -13.43 -14.50
C GLY A 195 -9.89 -12.05 -15.16
N GLN A 196 -10.99 -11.54 -15.72
CA GLN A 196 -11.04 -10.19 -16.28
C GLN A 196 -11.28 -9.16 -15.17
N GLY A 197 -10.45 -8.12 -15.12
CA GLY A 197 -10.62 -7.04 -14.17
C GLY A 197 -11.88 -6.21 -14.42
N VAL A 198 -12.62 -5.93 -13.35
CA VAL A 198 -13.70 -4.94 -13.29
C VAL A 198 -13.38 -3.92 -12.22
N ARG A 199 -13.43 -2.64 -12.58
CA ARG A 199 -13.24 -1.56 -11.63
C ARG A 199 -14.57 -1.23 -10.98
N VAL A 200 -14.60 -1.28 -9.65
CA VAL A 200 -15.78 -0.92 -8.87
C VAL A 200 -15.39 0.13 -7.85
N GLY A 201 -16.10 1.24 -7.85
CA GLY A 201 -15.89 2.35 -6.93
C GLY A 201 -17.14 2.71 -6.16
N LEU A 202 -16.94 3.17 -4.93
CA LEU A 202 -17.96 3.81 -4.10
C LEU A 202 -17.77 5.31 -4.16
N TYR A 203 -18.79 6.02 -4.57
CA TYR A 203 -18.73 7.47 -4.77
C TYR A 203 -19.90 8.17 -4.11
N PHE A 204 -19.60 9.35 -3.56
CA PHE A 204 -20.62 10.28 -3.11
C PHE A 204 -20.70 11.47 -4.08
N TYR A 205 -21.90 11.79 -4.51
CA TYR A 205 -22.18 12.84 -5.48
C TYR A 205 -22.95 13.97 -4.82
N LEU A 206 -22.54 15.20 -5.07
CA LEU A 206 -23.11 16.41 -4.47
C LEU A 206 -23.18 17.53 -5.50
N LEU A 207 -24.30 18.26 -5.59
CA LEU A 207 -24.33 19.49 -6.37
C LEU A 207 -23.42 20.55 -5.74
N PRO A 208 -22.68 21.35 -6.53
CA PRO A 208 -21.86 22.44 -6.00
C PRO A 208 -22.62 23.43 -5.12
N THR A 209 -23.90 23.66 -5.42
CA THR A 209 -24.79 24.53 -4.65
C THR A 209 -25.07 24.04 -3.24
N ASP A 210 -24.95 22.70 -3.03
CA ASP A 210 -25.32 22.06 -1.77
C ASP A 210 -24.08 21.74 -0.91
N GLN A 211 -22.90 22.18 -1.34
CA GLN A 211 -21.62 21.88 -0.67
C GLN A 211 -21.58 22.39 0.78
N GLU A 212 -22.23 23.52 1.08
CA GLU A 212 -22.31 24.07 2.43
C GLU A 212 -23.39 23.40 3.30
N LEU A 213 -24.27 22.60 2.69
CA LEU A 213 -25.38 21.93 3.38
C LEU A 213 -24.99 20.57 3.94
N LEU A 214 -23.88 19.98 3.48
CA LEU A 214 -23.45 18.61 3.83
C LEU A 214 -21.98 18.59 4.22
N ALA A 215 -21.67 17.81 5.26
CA ALA A 215 -20.29 17.52 5.65
C ALA A 215 -20.15 16.03 6.01
N PHE A 216 -18.97 15.48 5.82
CA PHE A 216 -18.68 14.12 6.27
C PHE A 216 -18.72 14.06 7.80
N HIS A 217 -19.36 13.01 8.31
CA HIS A 217 -19.46 12.72 9.74
C HIS A 217 -18.63 11.48 10.04
N ASP A 218 -17.68 11.58 10.94
CA ASP A 218 -16.82 10.49 11.43
C ASP A 218 -16.43 9.51 10.31
N PHE A 219 -15.95 10.09 9.18
CA PHE A 219 -15.70 9.35 7.94
C PHE A 219 -14.68 8.22 8.14
N ASP A 220 -13.65 8.48 8.95
CA ASP A 220 -12.59 7.50 9.23
C ASP A 220 -13.12 6.27 9.98
N ASP A 221 -14.18 6.43 10.78
CA ASP A 221 -14.84 5.33 11.50
C ASP A 221 -15.87 4.61 10.61
N GLN A 222 -16.47 5.31 9.66
CA GLN A 222 -17.47 4.72 8.74
C GLN A 222 -16.83 4.02 7.53
N LEU A 223 -15.65 4.45 7.09
CA LEU A 223 -15.01 3.92 5.89
C LEU A 223 -14.62 2.43 6.01
N PRO A 224 -14.00 1.93 7.10
CA PRO A 224 -13.61 0.54 7.21
C PRO A 224 -14.77 -0.46 7.07
N PRO A 225 -15.92 -0.31 7.72
CA PRO A 225 -17.06 -1.20 7.49
C PRO A 225 -17.59 -1.14 6.05
N LEU A 226 -17.59 0.03 5.40
CA LEU A 226 -17.99 0.14 3.99
C LEU A 226 -17.04 -0.62 3.07
N LEU A 227 -15.72 -0.57 3.33
CA LEU A 227 -14.71 -1.33 2.59
C LEU A 227 -14.87 -2.84 2.82
N HIS A 228 -15.24 -3.26 4.02
CA HIS A 228 -15.50 -4.66 4.34
C HIS A 228 -16.68 -5.22 3.53
N GLU A 229 -17.76 -4.47 3.43
CA GLU A 229 -18.94 -4.85 2.63
C GLU A 229 -18.66 -4.92 1.12
N LEU A 230 -17.66 -4.16 0.64
CA LEU A 230 -17.21 -4.23 -0.76
C LEU A 230 -16.30 -5.43 -1.03
N HIS A 231 -15.81 -6.12 0.00
CA HIS A 231 -14.95 -7.28 -0.17
C HIS A 231 -15.66 -8.43 -0.87
N GLN A 232 -14.98 -9.05 -1.86
CA GLN A 232 -15.50 -10.16 -2.65
C GLN A 232 -14.61 -11.40 -2.45
N PRO A 233 -15.04 -12.42 -1.69
CA PRO A 233 -14.21 -13.60 -1.42
C PRO A 233 -13.95 -14.44 -2.67
N THR A 234 -14.77 -14.30 -3.71
CA THR A 234 -14.64 -15.01 -5.00
C THR A 234 -13.84 -14.25 -6.05
N ALA A 235 -13.19 -13.14 -5.67
CA ALA A 235 -12.37 -12.34 -6.56
C ALA A 235 -11.03 -11.97 -5.90
N TRP A 236 -9.97 -11.94 -6.68
CA TRP A 236 -8.74 -11.24 -6.33
C TRP A 236 -9.00 -9.75 -6.41
N GLN A 237 -8.61 -9.02 -5.37
CA GLN A 237 -8.84 -7.58 -5.27
C GLN A 237 -7.49 -6.85 -5.31
N GLU A 238 -7.37 -5.94 -6.26
CA GLU A 238 -6.26 -5.01 -6.38
C GLU A 238 -6.72 -3.65 -5.88
N PRO A 239 -6.05 -3.06 -4.88
CA PRO A 239 -6.43 -1.75 -4.35
C PRO A 239 -6.23 -0.68 -5.43
N GLY A 240 -7.21 0.18 -5.57
CA GLY A 240 -7.14 1.37 -6.40
C GLY A 240 -6.59 2.58 -5.64
N PRO A 241 -6.78 3.78 -6.18
CA PRO A 241 -6.40 5.00 -5.51
C PRO A 241 -7.13 5.17 -4.17
N GLU A 242 -6.43 5.72 -3.19
CA GLU A 242 -7.01 6.02 -1.87
C GLU A 242 -8.24 6.94 -1.95
N ALA A 243 -9.06 6.88 -0.89
CA ALA A 243 -10.19 7.79 -0.74
C ALA A 243 -9.73 9.26 -0.88
N SER A 244 -10.52 10.07 -1.55
CA SER A 244 -10.19 11.48 -1.77
C SER A 244 -11.30 12.38 -1.25
N VAL A 245 -10.96 13.20 -0.28
CA VAL A 245 -11.84 14.30 0.19
C VAL A 245 -11.89 15.47 -0.79
N THR A 246 -10.99 15.52 -1.78
CA THR A 246 -11.03 16.50 -2.87
C THR A 246 -11.87 15.92 -4.00
N PRO A 247 -13.04 16.54 -4.31
CA PRO A 247 -13.91 16.03 -5.36
C PRO A 247 -13.38 16.34 -6.75
N ASP A 248 -13.67 15.45 -7.69
CA ASP A 248 -13.61 15.75 -9.10
C ASP A 248 -14.99 16.21 -9.62
N SER A 249 -15.01 16.93 -10.75
CA SER A 249 -16.23 17.43 -11.35
C SER A 249 -16.68 16.52 -12.48
N VAL A 250 -17.89 15.95 -12.35
CA VAL A 250 -18.46 15.01 -13.34
C VAL A 250 -19.84 15.48 -13.82
N ARG A 251 -20.22 15.10 -15.04
CA ARG A 251 -21.58 15.28 -15.53
C ARG A 251 -22.38 14.00 -15.32
N TYR A 252 -23.51 14.10 -14.61
CA TYR A 252 -24.45 13.03 -14.42
C TYR A 252 -25.87 13.49 -14.79
N ARG A 253 -26.53 12.82 -15.71
CA ARG A 253 -27.87 13.19 -16.24
C ARG A 253 -27.99 14.65 -16.66
N GLY A 254 -26.92 15.18 -17.30
CA GLY A 254 -26.90 16.56 -17.79
C GLY A 254 -26.51 17.63 -16.77
N GLN A 255 -26.48 17.30 -15.49
CA GLN A 255 -26.08 18.21 -14.39
C GLN A 255 -24.63 17.97 -13.99
N ARG A 256 -23.97 19.01 -13.48
CA ARG A 256 -22.60 18.96 -12.97
C ARG A 256 -22.62 18.64 -11.49
N TYR A 257 -21.95 17.55 -11.09
CA TYR A 257 -21.78 17.11 -9.71
C TYR A 257 -20.31 17.18 -9.29
N LEU A 258 -20.09 17.43 -8.03
CA LEU A 258 -18.87 17.12 -7.32
C LEU A 258 -18.93 15.65 -6.91
N ARG A 259 -17.93 14.86 -7.33
CA ARG A 259 -17.85 13.45 -7.03
C ARG A 259 -16.69 13.18 -6.08
N PHE A 260 -17.00 12.68 -4.90
CA PHE A 260 -16.03 12.25 -3.90
C PHE A 260 -15.81 10.75 -4.05
N ARG A 261 -14.55 10.33 -4.25
CA ARG A 261 -14.19 8.92 -4.30
C ARG A 261 -13.96 8.41 -2.89
N LEU A 262 -14.86 7.56 -2.38
CA LEU A 262 -14.77 6.96 -1.06
C LEU A 262 -13.94 5.68 -1.09
N ALA A 263 -14.08 4.87 -2.16
CA ALA A 263 -13.28 3.69 -2.43
C ALA A 263 -13.25 3.41 -3.92
N GLU A 264 -12.20 2.76 -4.41
CA GLU A 264 -12.11 2.23 -5.77
C GLU A 264 -11.14 1.06 -5.79
N ASN A 265 -11.57 -0.09 -6.31
CA ASN A 265 -10.75 -1.29 -6.43
C ASN A 265 -10.98 -1.97 -7.78
N VAL A 266 -10.01 -2.75 -8.21
CA VAL A 266 -10.16 -3.65 -9.36
C VAL A 266 -10.35 -5.06 -8.85
N TYR A 267 -11.43 -5.70 -9.26
CA TYR A 267 -11.78 -7.07 -8.90
C TYR A 267 -11.55 -8.00 -10.07
N TYR A 268 -10.84 -9.09 -9.86
CA TYR A 268 -10.59 -10.15 -10.82
C TYR A 268 -11.30 -11.42 -10.35
N PRO A 269 -12.49 -11.75 -10.89
CA PRO A 269 -13.25 -12.93 -10.47
C PRO A 269 -12.45 -14.22 -10.67
N LEU A 270 -12.42 -15.07 -9.66
CA LEU A 270 -11.74 -16.37 -9.69
C LEU A 270 -12.70 -17.49 -10.15
N THR A 271 -14.01 -17.27 -10.03
CA THR A 271 -15.07 -18.21 -10.39
C THR A 271 -16.11 -17.52 -11.24
N ALA A 272 -16.98 -18.30 -11.92
CA ALA A 272 -18.07 -17.77 -12.74
C ALA A 272 -19.31 -17.35 -11.90
N GLN A 273 -19.12 -17.04 -10.61
CA GLN A 273 -20.18 -16.53 -9.75
C GLN A 273 -20.28 -15.00 -9.89
N PRO A 274 -21.49 -14.42 -9.94
CA PRO A 274 -21.67 -12.99 -10.01
C PRO A 274 -21.08 -12.29 -8.78
N LEU A 275 -20.39 -11.16 -9.00
CA LEU A 275 -19.95 -10.28 -7.91
C LEU A 275 -21.14 -9.43 -7.48
N ARG A 276 -21.49 -9.51 -6.20
CA ARG A 276 -22.63 -8.79 -5.63
C ARG A 276 -22.14 -7.78 -4.61
N PHE A 277 -22.40 -6.53 -4.87
CA PHE A 277 -22.11 -5.41 -3.97
C PHE A 277 -23.43 -4.98 -3.32
N PRO A 278 -23.57 -5.11 -2.00
CA PRO A 278 -24.81 -4.78 -1.31
C PRO A 278 -25.08 -3.28 -1.30
N PRO A 279 -26.31 -2.87 -0.95
CA PRO A 279 -26.57 -1.46 -0.61
C PRO A 279 -25.69 -1.04 0.57
N LEU A 280 -25.08 0.15 0.48
CA LEU A 280 -24.21 0.71 1.50
C LEU A 280 -24.82 1.96 2.09
N ALA A 281 -24.56 2.22 3.37
CA ALA A 281 -25.10 3.36 4.11
C ALA A 281 -23.98 4.28 4.60
N LEU A 282 -24.06 5.57 4.30
CA LEU A 282 -23.14 6.60 4.77
C LEU A 282 -23.93 7.70 5.49
N THR A 283 -23.59 7.95 6.75
CA THR A 283 -24.18 9.03 7.51
C THR A 283 -23.36 10.32 7.35
N MET A 284 -24.03 11.38 6.98
CA MET A 284 -23.46 12.70 6.78
C MET A 284 -24.09 13.70 7.77
N VAL A 285 -23.34 14.75 8.11
CA VAL A 285 -23.94 15.92 8.75
C VAL A 285 -24.72 16.69 7.68
N LYS A 286 -26.00 16.95 7.95
CA LYS A 286 -26.84 17.81 7.13
C LYS A 286 -27.23 19.05 7.92
N PHE A 287 -26.92 20.24 7.38
CA PHE A 287 -27.22 21.51 8.02
C PHE A 287 -28.63 22.01 7.64
N LYS A 288 -29.43 22.34 8.65
CA LYS A 288 -30.64 23.12 8.51
C LYS A 288 -30.26 24.58 8.58
N VAL A 289 -30.89 25.42 7.77
CA VAL A 289 -30.58 26.84 7.64
C VAL A 289 -31.63 27.67 8.34
N LEU A 290 -31.19 28.74 9.00
CA LEU A 290 -32.10 29.68 9.67
C LEU A 290 -33.00 30.38 8.64
N LYS A 291 -34.31 30.44 8.88
CA LYS A 291 -35.29 31.14 7.97
C LYS A 291 -34.98 32.62 7.80
N LYS A 292 -34.40 33.24 8.81
CA LYS A 292 -33.93 34.64 8.77
C LYS A 292 -32.50 34.66 9.24
N PRO A 293 -31.51 34.64 8.33
CA PRO A 293 -30.10 34.67 8.70
C PRO A 293 -29.76 35.97 9.44
N GLU A 294 -28.96 35.84 10.50
CA GLU A 294 -28.43 36.96 11.27
C GLU A 294 -26.94 37.12 11.00
N ALA A 295 -26.49 38.33 10.76
CA ALA A 295 -25.08 38.60 10.49
C ALA A 295 -24.22 38.33 11.75
N GLY A 296 -23.11 37.60 11.58
CA GLY A 296 -22.15 37.32 12.67
C GLY A 296 -22.51 36.15 13.57
N GLN A 297 -23.56 35.36 13.26
CA GLN A 297 -23.92 34.13 13.96
C GLN A 297 -23.84 32.91 13.02
N ASP A 298 -23.66 31.70 13.60
CA ASP A 298 -23.80 30.47 12.84
C ASP A 298 -25.29 30.20 12.60
N ASN A 299 -25.71 30.49 11.36
CA ASN A 299 -27.10 30.37 10.92
C ASN A 299 -27.48 28.91 10.56
N ARG A 300 -26.68 27.91 10.96
CA ARG A 300 -26.84 26.50 10.61
C ARG A 300 -27.03 25.66 11.87
N LEU A 301 -27.96 24.74 11.80
CA LEU A 301 -28.18 23.70 12.82
C LEU A 301 -27.77 22.34 12.23
N ALA A 302 -26.79 21.69 12.85
CA ALA A 302 -26.35 20.38 12.44
C ALA A 302 -27.43 19.30 12.75
N GLY A 303 -27.71 18.47 11.79
CA GLY A 303 -28.51 17.25 11.91
C GLY A 303 -27.76 16.12 11.18
N TYR A 304 -28.35 14.93 11.17
CA TYR A 304 -27.74 13.78 10.48
C TYR A 304 -28.69 13.29 9.38
N LYS A 305 -28.10 12.88 8.27
CA LYS A 305 -28.80 12.22 7.18
C LYS A 305 -27.99 11.04 6.67
N THR A 306 -28.64 9.87 6.56
CA THR A 306 -28.02 8.67 5.99
C THR A 306 -28.36 8.57 4.50
N PHE A 307 -27.33 8.43 3.69
CA PHE A 307 -27.43 8.18 2.26
C PHE A 307 -27.20 6.69 1.99
N LEU A 308 -28.08 6.11 1.19
CA LEU A 308 -28.00 4.71 0.79
C LEU A 308 -27.56 4.63 -0.68
N SER A 309 -26.57 3.77 -0.97
CA SER A 309 -26.29 3.40 -2.36
C SER A 309 -27.19 2.25 -2.78
N PRO A 310 -27.63 2.21 -4.03
CA PRO A 310 -28.22 0.97 -4.58
C PRO A 310 -27.15 -0.13 -4.64
N GLY A 311 -27.59 -1.39 -4.47
CA GLY A 311 -26.73 -2.54 -4.71
C GLY A 311 -26.41 -2.72 -6.19
N VAL A 312 -25.23 -3.25 -6.51
CA VAL A 312 -24.76 -3.51 -7.87
C VAL A 312 -24.34 -4.97 -8.01
N THR A 313 -24.71 -5.58 -9.14
CA THR A 313 -24.29 -6.94 -9.48
C THR A 313 -23.54 -6.91 -10.80
N VAL A 314 -22.32 -7.46 -10.81
CA VAL A 314 -21.52 -7.67 -12.01
C VAL A 314 -21.63 -9.15 -12.40
N GLN A 315 -22.13 -9.43 -13.60
CA GLN A 315 -22.22 -10.80 -14.11
C GLN A 315 -20.84 -11.32 -14.49
N VAL A 316 -20.52 -12.55 -14.09
CA VAL A 316 -19.26 -13.19 -14.43
C VAL A 316 -19.49 -14.36 -15.37
N ARG A 317 -18.93 -14.27 -16.56
CA ARG A 317 -19.03 -15.30 -17.58
C ARG A 317 -17.84 -16.26 -17.50
N PRO A 318 -18.04 -17.58 -17.64
CA PRO A 318 -16.94 -18.51 -17.74
C PRO A 318 -16.12 -18.25 -19.01
N LEU A 319 -14.84 -18.56 -18.98
CA LEU A 319 -14.03 -18.55 -20.19
C LEU A 319 -14.53 -19.65 -21.15
N PRO A 320 -14.57 -19.39 -22.46
CA PRO A 320 -14.78 -20.44 -23.43
C PRO A 320 -13.64 -21.46 -23.33
N ASP A 321 -13.78 -22.62 -23.90
CA ASP A 321 -12.76 -23.68 -23.93
C ASP A 321 -12.16 -24.06 -22.56
N ALA A 322 -12.73 -25.09 -21.95
CA ALA A 322 -12.34 -25.57 -20.62
C ALA A 322 -10.87 -26.02 -20.54
N SER A 323 -10.28 -26.51 -21.65
CA SER A 323 -8.89 -27.01 -21.69
C SER A 323 -7.84 -25.91 -21.52
N ARG A 324 -8.18 -24.66 -21.81
CA ARG A 324 -7.26 -23.50 -21.70
C ARG A 324 -7.49 -22.62 -20.48
N ARG A 325 -8.51 -22.92 -19.67
CA ARG A 325 -8.91 -22.07 -18.52
C ARG A 325 -7.82 -21.94 -17.44
N GLY A 326 -7.02 -22.97 -17.24
CA GLY A 326 -5.98 -22.98 -16.20
C GLY A 326 -4.63 -22.44 -16.64
N VAL A 327 -4.45 -22.14 -17.94
CA VAL A 327 -3.14 -21.77 -18.51
C VAL A 327 -3.12 -20.33 -19.04
N ALA A 328 -4.27 -19.82 -19.45
CA ALA A 328 -4.36 -18.53 -20.11
C ALA A 328 -4.51 -17.37 -19.09
N ALA A 329 -3.63 -16.39 -19.19
CA ALA A 329 -3.85 -15.09 -18.54
C ALA A 329 -4.98 -14.33 -19.24
N VAL A 330 -5.82 -13.65 -18.47
CA VAL A 330 -6.97 -12.90 -19.00
C VAL A 330 -6.66 -11.41 -19.04
N GLY A 331 -6.68 -10.84 -20.23
CA GLY A 331 -6.37 -9.43 -20.42
C GLY A 331 -6.09 -9.09 -21.88
N SER A 332 -5.92 -7.80 -22.15
CA SER A 332 -5.47 -7.29 -23.44
C SER A 332 -3.95 -7.08 -23.37
N TYR A 333 -3.20 -8.09 -23.78
CA TYR A 333 -1.75 -8.10 -23.68
C TYR A 333 -1.09 -8.11 -25.05
N ARG A 334 0.11 -7.52 -25.13
CA ARG A 334 1.05 -7.68 -26.24
C ARG A 334 2.35 -8.29 -25.75
N ALA A 335 3.03 -9.03 -26.61
CA ALA A 335 4.34 -9.56 -26.30
C ALA A 335 5.37 -8.43 -26.23
N VAL A 336 6.27 -8.54 -25.26
CA VAL A 336 7.44 -7.66 -25.12
C VAL A 336 8.67 -8.54 -24.98
N GLU A 337 9.70 -8.24 -25.74
CA GLU A 337 10.95 -8.99 -25.70
C GLU A 337 12.17 -8.07 -25.78
N ALA A 338 13.26 -8.54 -25.21
CA ALA A 338 14.55 -7.88 -25.29
C ALA A 338 15.67 -8.92 -25.24
N ILE A 339 16.71 -8.71 -26.02
CA ILE A 339 17.90 -9.54 -26.08
C ILE A 339 19.14 -8.65 -26.09
N SER A 340 20.21 -9.10 -25.45
CA SER A 340 21.45 -8.32 -25.38
C SER A 340 22.12 -8.16 -26.75
N ARG A 341 22.07 -9.18 -27.58
CA ARG A 341 22.60 -9.22 -28.97
C ARG A 341 21.85 -10.25 -29.80
N THR A 342 21.89 -10.17 -31.09
CA THR A 342 21.24 -11.13 -32.00
C THR A 342 22.18 -12.23 -32.53
N SER A 343 23.48 -12.17 -32.19
CA SER A 343 24.47 -13.18 -32.59
C SER A 343 25.40 -13.49 -31.43
N PHE A 344 25.61 -14.79 -31.17
CA PHE A 344 26.39 -15.33 -30.06
C PHE A 344 27.32 -16.45 -30.56
N ARG A 345 28.36 -16.78 -29.79
CA ARG A 345 29.19 -17.95 -30.03
C ARG A 345 28.64 -19.17 -29.30
N VAL A 346 28.93 -20.37 -29.79
CA VAL A 346 28.63 -21.61 -29.10
C VAL A 346 29.25 -21.58 -27.70
N GLY A 347 28.48 -21.91 -26.67
CA GLY A 347 28.89 -21.87 -25.26
C GLY A 347 28.86 -20.51 -24.60
N GLU A 348 28.61 -19.44 -25.35
CA GLU A 348 28.45 -18.10 -24.80
C GLU A 348 27.09 -17.94 -24.12
N SER A 349 27.08 -17.39 -22.90
CA SER A 349 25.83 -17.07 -22.21
C SER A 349 25.29 -15.72 -22.65
N PHE A 350 23.98 -15.62 -22.81
CA PHE A 350 23.30 -14.37 -23.11
C PHE A 350 22.00 -14.23 -22.33
N THR A 351 21.56 -12.99 -22.18
CA THR A 351 20.32 -12.66 -21.50
C THR A 351 19.22 -12.43 -22.51
N TYR A 352 18.12 -13.12 -22.34
CA TYR A 352 16.89 -12.93 -23.10
C TYR A 352 15.74 -12.65 -22.13
N SER A 353 14.94 -11.64 -22.43
CA SER A 353 13.75 -11.27 -21.68
C SER A 353 12.52 -11.41 -22.58
N PHE A 354 11.51 -12.11 -22.09
CA PHE A 354 10.25 -12.26 -22.77
C PHE A 354 9.11 -12.07 -21.76
N GLY A 355 8.06 -11.35 -22.15
CA GLY A 355 6.97 -11.06 -21.24
C GLY A 355 5.78 -10.42 -21.93
N VAL A 356 4.92 -9.84 -21.12
CA VAL A 356 3.68 -9.20 -21.55
C VAL A 356 3.59 -7.77 -21.06
N GLU A 357 2.90 -6.94 -21.83
CA GLU A 357 2.52 -5.59 -21.46
C GLU A 357 1.08 -5.34 -21.90
N GLY A 358 0.28 -4.74 -21.00
CA GLY A 358 -1.12 -4.45 -21.31
C GLY A 358 -2.00 -4.31 -20.10
N GLN A 359 -3.29 -4.51 -20.29
CA GLN A 359 -4.32 -4.44 -19.26
C GLN A 359 -4.76 -5.84 -18.86
N GLY A 360 -4.82 -6.09 -17.55
CA GLY A 360 -5.22 -7.36 -16.95
C GLY A 360 -4.46 -7.63 -15.66
N ASN A 361 -4.75 -8.76 -15.02
CA ASN A 361 -4.07 -9.16 -13.79
C ASN A 361 -2.66 -9.67 -14.08
N LEU A 362 -1.64 -8.82 -13.85
CA LEU A 362 -0.25 -9.21 -14.03
C LEU A 362 0.20 -10.31 -13.05
N SER A 363 -0.37 -10.36 -11.84
CA SER A 363 -0.03 -11.39 -10.85
C SER A 363 -0.44 -12.79 -11.32
N ALA A 364 -1.48 -12.88 -12.15
CA ALA A 364 -1.94 -14.14 -12.75
C ALA A 364 -1.12 -14.58 -13.97
N VAL A 365 -0.23 -13.72 -14.49
CA VAL A 365 0.66 -14.07 -15.61
C VAL A 365 1.83 -14.88 -15.07
N LEU A 366 1.84 -16.16 -15.37
CA LEU A 366 2.91 -17.08 -14.98
C LEU A 366 4.03 -17.08 -16.04
N ALA A 367 5.23 -17.49 -15.63
CA ALA A 367 6.34 -17.71 -16.56
C ALA A 367 5.96 -18.79 -17.60
N PRO A 368 6.13 -18.53 -18.89
CA PRO A 368 5.87 -19.55 -19.89
C PRO A 368 6.83 -20.72 -19.72
N PRO A 369 6.34 -21.96 -19.81
CA PRO A 369 7.22 -23.11 -19.83
C PRO A 369 8.11 -23.05 -21.09
N ILE A 370 9.39 -23.36 -20.92
CA ILE A 370 10.30 -23.46 -22.05
C ILE A 370 10.33 -24.92 -22.53
N ALA A 371 9.99 -25.14 -23.78
CA ALA A 371 10.09 -26.46 -24.38
C ALA A 371 11.55 -26.94 -24.41
N PRO A 372 11.85 -28.19 -24.07
CA PRO A 372 13.21 -28.71 -24.16
C PRO A 372 13.76 -28.57 -25.57
N TRP A 373 14.96 -27.99 -25.71
CA TRP A 373 15.67 -27.91 -26.97
C TRP A 373 17.06 -28.48 -26.85
N PRO A 374 17.44 -29.45 -27.69
CA PRO A 374 18.74 -30.12 -27.61
C PRO A 374 19.89 -29.11 -27.75
N GLY A 375 20.71 -29.01 -26.71
CA GLY A 375 21.86 -28.10 -26.69
C GLY A 375 21.51 -26.64 -26.31
N LEU A 376 20.35 -26.39 -25.70
CA LEU A 376 20.04 -25.12 -25.06
C LEU A 376 19.90 -25.32 -23.54
N GLU A 377 20.75 -24.68 -22.80
CA GLU A 377 20.65 -24.61 -21.33
C GLU A 377 19.92 -23.32 -20.95
N VAL A 378 19.00 -23.44 -20.02
CA VAL A 378 18.12 -22.34 -19.58
C VAL A 378 18.22 -22.17 -18.09
N TYR A 379 18.53 -20.97 -17.65
CA TYR A 379 18.59 -20.58 -16.24
C TYR A 379 17.62 -19.44 -15.96
N GLY A 380 16.90 -19.53 -14.85
CA GLY A 380 15.89 -18.57 -14.43
C GLY A 380 14.47 -19.10 -14.58
N PRO A 381 13.44 -18.26 -14.70
CA PRO A 381 13.52 -16.81 -14.95
C PRO A 381 13.67 -15.95 -13.68
N GLU A 382 14.33 -14.80 -13.84
CA GLU A 382 14.20 -13.66 -12.95
C GLU A 382 12.95 -12.86 -13.39
N VAL A 383 12.03 -12.59 -12.46
CA VAL A 383 10.79 -11.87 -12.76
C VAL A 383 10.96 -10.38 -12.46
N ARG A 384 10.56 -9.53 -13.41
CA ARG A 384 10.50 -8.08 -13.26
C ARG A 384 9.12 -7.59 -13.60
N GLU A 385 8.50 -6.91 -12.64
CA GLU A 385 7.18 -6.33 -12.78
C GLU A 385 7.23 -4.81 -12.66
N ASN A 386 6.48 -4.15 -13.53
CA ASN A 386 6.20 -2.72 -13.45
C ASN A 386 4.68 -2.56 -13.54
N PRO A 387 3.97 -2.71 -12.40
CA PRO A 387 2.52 -2.64 -12.38
C PRO A 387 2.05 -1.20 -12.57
N THR A 388 0.91 -1.06 -13.22
CA THR A 388 0.10 0.15 -13.30
C THR A 388 -1.34 -0.20 -12.93
N PRO A 389 -2.19 0.76 -12.50
CA PRO A 389 -3.56 0.47 -12.15
C PRO A 389 -4.32 -0.29 -13.27
N GLY A 390 -4.69 -1.55 -12.98
CA GLY A 390 -5.39 -2.42 -13.93
C GLY A 390 -4.52 -3.05 -15.03
N GLY A 391 -3.18 -3.06 -14.89
CA GLY A 391 -2.28 -3.70 -15.85
C GLY A 391 -0.81 -3.41 -15.63
N GLY A 392 -0.04 -3.20 -16.70
CA GLY A 392 1.38 -2.88 -16.66
C GLY A 392 2.22 -3.81 -17.51
N ARG A 393 3.48 -4.01 -17.11
CA ARG A 393 4.46 -4.85 -17.81
C ARG A 393 5.05 -5.89 -16.87
N LYS A 394 5.10 -7.14 -17.31
CA LYS A 394 5.77 -8.25 -16.62
C LYS A 394 6.75 -8.93 -17.57
N LEU A 395 8.01 -9.00 -17.17
CA LEU A 395 9.11 -9.58 -17.94
C LEU A 395 9.71 -10.75 -17.19
N PHE A 396 9.98 -11.82 -17.90
CA PHE A 396 10.70 -13.00 -17.44
C PHE A 396 12.06 -13.01 -18.12
N ARG A 397 13.10 -12.81 -17.32
CA ARG A 397 14.48 -12.74 -17.78
C ARG A 397 15.14 -14.10 -17.62
N TYR A 398 15.63 -14.65 -18.71
CA TYR A 398 16.33 -15.91 -18.77
C TYR A 398 17.80 -15.69 -19.12
N ARG A 399 18.67 -16.50 -18.55
CA ARG A 399 20.04 -16.66 -19.03
C ARG A 399 20.09 -17.93 -19.85
N LEU A 400 20.50 -17.83 -21.10
CA LEU A 400 20.53 -18.89 -22.08
C LEU A 400 21.96 -19.20 -22.48
N VAL A 401 22.30 -20.50 -22.64
CA VAL A 401 23.59 -20.96 -23.17
C VAL A 401 23.30 -21.96 -24.27
N ALA A 402 23.67 -21.61 -25.51
CA ALA A 402 23.50 -22.51 -26.65
C ALA A 402 24.78 -23.31 -26.91
N ARG A 403 24.68 -24.62 -26.89
CA ARG A 403 25.78 -25.57 -27.11
C ARG A 403 25.90 -26.03 -28.57
N ARG A 404 24.96 -25.64 -29.41
CA ARG A 404 24.94 -25.99 -30.84
C ARG A 404 24.84 -24.74 -31.70
N PRO A 405 25.55 -24.69 -32.87
CA PRO A 405 25.37 -23.58 -33.80
C PRO A 405 24.02 -23.68 -34.50
N GLY A 406 23.53 -22.56 -34.95
CA GLY A 406 22.28 -22.46 -35.72
C GLY A 406 21.36 -21.35 -35.22
N LEU A 407 20.21 -21.25 -35.86
CA LEU A 407 19.15 -20.33 -35.49
C LEU A 407 18.40 -20.88 -34.29
N LEU A 408 18.25 -20.08 -33.23
CA LEU A 408 17.45 -20.47 -32.08
C LEU A 408 15.95 -20.14 -32.34
N PRO A 409 15.09 -21.17 -32.39
CA PRO A 409 13.67 -20.98 -32.67
C PRO A 409 12.90 -20.62 -31.41
N LEU A 410 13.18 -19.43 -30.83
CA LEU A 410 12.55 -18.98 -29.58
C LEU A 410 11.02 -18.93 -29.68
N ASP A 411 10.46 -18.70 -30.87
CA ASP A 411 9.04 -18.66 -31.19
C ASP A 411 8.32 -20.00 -30.99
N SER A 412 9.05 -21.11 -31.10
CA SER A 412 8.52 -22.46 -30.81
C SER A 412 8.81 -22.92 -29.38
N LEU A 413 9.79 -22.33 -28.71
CA LEU A 413 10.21 -22.69 -27.36
C LEU A 413 9.41 -21.98 -26.26
N LEU A 414 8.99 -20.75 -26.53
CA LEU A 414 8.33 -19.87 -25.58
C LEU A 414 7.01 -19.35 -26.17
N GLN A 415 5.94 -19.44 -25.38
CA GLN A 415 4.66 -18.87 -25.77
C GLN A 415 3.80 -18.52 -24.54
N PHE A 416 3.08 -17.43 -24.63
CA PHE A 416 1.99 -17.13 -23.71
C PHE A 416 0.64 -17.38 -24.38
N ILE A 417 -0.23 -18.09 -23.70
CA ILE A 417 -1.63 -18.17 -24.08
C ILE A 417 -2.39 -17.13 -23.26
N VAL A 418 -3.05 -16.21 -23.92
CA VAL A 418 -3.84 -15.16 -23.30
C VAL A 418 -5.25 -15.20 -23.82
N PHE A 419 -6.23 -14.92 -22.97
CA PHE A 419 -7.59 -14.69 -23.37
C PHE A 419 -7.86 -13.20 -23.45
N ASN A 420 -8.17 -12.71 -24.61
CA ASN A 420 -8.50 -11.30 -24.83
C ASN A 420 -10.01 -11.08 -24.65
N PRO A 421 -10.44 -10.43 -23.55
CA PRO A 421 -11.85 -10.24 -23.27
C PRO A 421 -12.56 -9.28 -24.23
N ALA A 422 -11.83 -8.42 -24.93
CA ALA A 422 -12.39 -7.50 -25.91
C ALA A 422 -12.80 -8.23 -27.20
N THR A 423 -12.02 -9.23 -27.62
CA THR A 423 -12.32 -10.05 -28.80
C THR A 423 -13.07 -11.34 -28.47
N GLY A 424 -13.07 -11.75 -27.19
CA GLY A 424 -13.64 -13.03 -26.74
C GLY A 424 -12.87 -14.26 -27.23
N ARG A 425 -11.57 -14.11 -27.59
CA ARG A 425 -10.74 -15.16 -28.19
C ARG A 425 -9.46 -15.36 -27.43
N TYR A 426 -8.88 -16.55 -27.61
CA TYR A 426 -7.55 -16.86 -27.17
C TYR A 426 -6.52 -16.47 -28.21
N ASP A 427 -5.50 -15.74 -27.77
CA ASP A 427 -4.36 -15.36 -28.58
C ASP A 427 -3.10 -16.05 -28.04
N THR A 428 -2.16 -16.40 -28.92
CA THR A 428 -0.85 -16.94 -28.53
C THR A 428 0.21 -15.92 -28.86
N LEU A 429 0.82 -15.37 -27.81
CA LEU A 429 1.93 -14.41 -27.92
C LEU A 429 3.24 -15.18 -28.00
N ARG A 430 4.02 -14.93 -29.05
CA ARG A 430 5.30 -15.61 -29.33
C ARG A 430 6.43 -14.60 -29.49
N PRO A 431 7.68 -15.02 -29.19
CA PRO A 431 8.87 -14.25 -29.58
C PRO A 431 8.94 -13.97 -31.09
N GLY A 432 9.39 -12.80 -31.47
CA GLY A 432 9.70 -12.45 -32.85
C GLY A 432 11.20 -12.50 -33.15
N LEU A 433 12.06 -12.40 -32.11
CA LEU A 433 13.49 -12.41 -32.25
C LEU A 433 14.03 -13.81 -32.52
N ARG A 434 14.96 -13.93 -33.47
CA ARG A 434 15.61 -15.17 -33.87
C ARG A 434 17.12 -15.04 -33.77
N PRO A 435 17.71 -15.24 -32.56
CA PRO A 435 19.14 -15.10 -32.39
C PRO A 435 19.90 -16.22 -33.09
N MET A 436 21.07 -15.87 -33.69
CA MET A 436 21.94 -16.79 -34.39
C MET A 436 23.13 -17.18 -33.51
N VAL A 437 23.37 -18.46 -33.39
CA VAL A 437 24.54 -19.02 -32.68
C VAL A 437 25.56 -19.47 -33.71
N ARG A 438 26.78 -18.90 -33.65
CA ARG A 438 27.88 -19.14 -34.58
C ARG A 438 29.01 -19.91 -33.91
N GLY A 439 29.78 -20.63 -34.69
CA GLY A 439 30.97 -21.38 -34.25
C GLY A 439 30.82 -22.87 -34.39
N VAL A 440 31.84 -23.57 -34.07
CA VAL A 440 31.87 -25.04 -34.02
C VAL A 440 31.63 -25.51 -32.58
N VAL A 441 30.95 -26.63 -32.42
CA VAL A 441 30.87 -27.30 -31.09
C VAL A 441 32.33 -27.61 -30.74
N ALA A 442 32.87 -26.96 -29.70
CA ALA A 442 34.15 -27.43 -29.17
C ALA A 442 33.96 -28.89 -28.81
N ALA A 443 34.69 -29.78 -29.51
CA ALA A 443 34.78 -31.14 -29.06
C ALA A 443 35.14 -31.10 -27.58
N ALA A 444 34.35 -31.76 -26.74
CA ALA A 444 34.66 -31.84 -25.32
C ALA A 444 36.14 -32.28 -25.25
N ALA A 445 37.00 -31.39 -24.75
CA ALA A 445 38.37 -31.77 -24.51
C ALA A 445 38.28 -33.05 -23.69
N PRO A 446 38.88 -34.14 -24.09
CA PRO A 446 38.86 -35.34 -23.28
C PRO A 446 39.29 -34.92 -21.90
N LEU A 447 38.44 -35.21 -20.90
CA LEU A 447 38.77 -34.95 -19.51
C LEU A 447 40.19 -35.48 -19.32
N PRO A 448 41.15 -34.67 -18.83
CA PRO A 448 42.47 -35.19 -18.52
C PRO A 448 42.27 -36.46 -17.71
N ARG A 449 42.85 -37.57 -18.17
CA ARG A 449 42.77 -38.81 -17.41
C ARG A 449 43.27 -38.49 -16.01
N PRO A 450 42.56 -38.88 -14.95
CA PRO A 450 42.96 -38.57 -13.59
C PRO A 450 44.42 -38.95 -13.28
N GLU A 451 44.93 -39.99 -13.98
CA GLU A 451 46.31 -40.44 -13.89
C GLU A 451 47.36 -39.48 -14.47
N ALA A 452 46.93 -38.50 -15.29
CA ALA A 452 47.80 -37.49 -15.91
C ALA A 452 47.88 -36.20 -15.11
N ASP A 453 47.09 -36.04 -14.05
CA ASP A 453 47.14 -34.86 -13.17
C ASP A 453 48.22 -35.07 -12.10
N PRO A 454 49.32 -34.31 -12.12
CA PRO A 454 50.44 -34.50 -11.18
C PRO A 454 50.05 -34.22 -9.73
N PHE A 455 48.95 -33.52 -9.49
CA PHE A 455 48.51 -33.18 -8.15
C PHE A 455 47.41 -34.11 -7.62
N TYR A 456 46.39 -34.38 -8.41
CA TYR A 456 45.26 -35.20 -8.01
C TYR A 456 45.33 -36.64 -8.47
N GLY A 457 46.17 -36.98 -9.45
CA GLY A 457 46.30 -38.31 -9.99
C GLY A 457 46.60 -39.36 -8.92
N PRO A 458 47.60 -39.16 -8.04
CA PRO A 458 47.92 -40.13 -6.97
C PRO A 458 46.80 -40.24 -5.92
N ALA A 459 46.09 -39.13 -5.62
CA ALA A 459 45.01 -39.13 -4.65
C ALA A 459 43.75 -39.84 -5.19
N LEU A 460 43.45 -39.64 -6.47
CA LEU A 460 42.30 -40.29 -7.13
C LEU A 460 42.57 -41.81 -7.40
N ALA A 461 43.83 -42.22 -7.65
CA ALA A 461 44.19 -43.62 -7.79
C ALA A 461 44.06 -44.38 -6.47
N GLN A 462 44.17 -43.70 -5.32
CA GLN A 462 43.97 -44.26 -3.99
C GLN A 462 42.54 -44.04 -3.45
N ALA A 463 41.72 -43.24 -4.11
CA ALA A 463 40.37 -43.01 -3.70
C ALA A 463 39.52 -44.25 -3.92
N ASP A 464 38.89 -44.73 -2.88
CA ASP A 464 37.88 -45.77 -2.95
C ASP A 464 36.71 -45.27 -3.82
N THR A 465 36.61 -45.82 -5.05
CA THR A 465 35.56 -45.50 -6.00
C THR A 465 34.24 -46.22 -5.70
N THR A 466 34.22 -47.04 -4.66
CA THR A 466 32.94 -47.62 -4.20
C THR A 466 32.08 -46.52 -3.61
N MET A 467 31.04 -46.18 -4.32
CA MET A 467 29.98 -45.31 -3.77
C MET A 467 29.41 -45.99 -2.52
N GLN A 468 29.77 -45.50 -1.35
CA GLN A 468 29.10 -45.94 -0.14
C GLN A 468 27.62 -45.51 -0.24
N SER A 469 26.76 -46.51 -0.20
CA SER A 469 25.32 -46.30 -0.17
C SER A 469 24.99 -45.42 1.02
N LEU A 470 24.20 -44.39 0.81
CA LEU A 470 23.64 -43.52 1.87
C LEU A 470 22.77 -44.32 2.88
N ASP A 471 22.54 -45.59 2.65
CA ASP A 471 21.81 -46.49 3.54
C ASP A 471 22.54 -46.75 4.87
N VAL A 472 23.82 -46.44 4.99
CA VAL A 472 24.57 -46.56 6.27
C VAL A 472 23.90 -45.68 7.35
N TYR A 473 23.41 -44.52 7.00
CA TYR A 473 22.64 -43.66 7.92
C TYR A 473 21.27 -44.25 8.30
N ARG A 474 20.70 -45.07 7.43
CA ARG A 474 19.42 -45.73 7.65
C ARG A 474 19.59 -46.87 8.65
N ASP A 475 20.68 -47.61 8.56
CA ASP A 475 21.00 -48.67 9.50
C ASP A 475 21.39 -48.10 10.87
N VAL A 476 22.19 -47.06 10.94
CA VAL A 476 22.53 -46.39 12.20
C VAL A 476 21.26 -45.89 12.91
N ARG A 477 20.33 -45.27 12.19
CA ARG A 477 19.05 -44.84 12.74
C ARG A 477 18.22 -46.00 13.27
N ARG A 478 18.18 -47.10 12.54
CA ARG A 478 17.45 -48.32 12.94
C ARG A 478 18.00 -48.92 14.22
N TYR A 479 19.34 -48.98 14.38
CA TYR A 479 19.97 -49.43 15.61
C TYR A 479 19.74 -48.46 16.78
N ALA A 480 19.76 -47.15 16.52
CA ALA A 480 19.44 -46.12 17.52
C ALA A 480 18.01 -46.26 18.03
N ASP A 481 17.06 -46.50 17.11
CA ASP A 481 15.63 -46.67 17.46
C ASP A 481 15.43 -47.93 18.31
N TRP A 482 16.11 -49.06 17.99
CA TRP A 482 16.07 -50.27 18.78
C TRP A 482 16.69 -50.10 20.19
N LEU A 483 17.77 -49.35 20.28
CA LEU A 483 18.41 -49.02 21.56
C LEU A 483 17.49 -48.15 22.43
N LEU A 484 16.80 -47.21 21.82
CA LEU A 484 15.82 -46.33 22.50
C LEU A 484 14.61 -47.14 23.03
N VAL A 485 14.09 -48.06 22.21
CA VAL A 485 13.01 -48.98 22.63
C VAL A 485 13.47 -49.87 23.80
N GLY A 486 14.69 -50.37 23.76
CA GLY A 486 15.29 -51.14 24.85
C GLY A 486 15.39 -50.36 26.17
N LEU A 487 15.85 -49.10 26.09
CA LEU A 487 15.91 -48.20 27.26
C LEU A 487 14.55 -47.91 27.86
N VAL A 488 13.55 -47.65 27.02
CA VAL A 488 12.15 -47.42 27.47
C VAL A 488 11.61 -48.69 28.16
N ALA A 489 11.88 -49.88 27.62
CA ALA A 489 11.44 -51.12 28.22
C ALA A 489 12.12 -51.37 29.58
N VAL A 490 13.43 -51.09 29.72
CA VAL A 490 14.14 -51.18 31.00
C VAL A 490 13.62 -50.19 32.01
N ALA A 491 13.35 -48.93 31.60
CA ALA A 491 12.75 -47.93 32.45
C ALA A 491 11.34 -48.34 32.93
N GLY A 492 10.54 -48.89 32.02
CA GLY A 492 9.17 -49.38 32.34
C GLY A 492 9.19 -50.53 33.35
N VAL A 493 10.13 -51.49 33.20
CA VAL A 493 10.32 -52.63 34.17
C VAL A 493 10.82 -52.05 35.50
N GLY A 494 11.72 -51.06 35.47
CA GLY A 494 12.21 -50.40 36.70
C GLY A 494 11.07 -49.76 37.47
N TRP A 495 10.20 -49.00 36.77
CA TRP A 495 9.05 -48.33 37.35
C TRP A 495 8.02 -49.35 37.86
N TRP A 496 7.75 -50.43 37.14
CA TRP A 496 6.84 -51.50 37.56
C TRP A 496 7.34 -52.23 38.83
N ARG A 497 8.66 -52.47 38.93
CA ARG A 497 9.25 -53.04 40.15
C ARG A 497 9.28 -52.09 41.32
N ALA A 498 9.44 -50.77 41.11
CA ALA A 498 9.39 -49.75 42.14
C ALA A 498 7.96 -49.60 42.73
N GLY A 499 6.95 -49.66 41.85
CA GLY A 499 5.52 -49.55 42.28
C GLY A 499 4.99 -50.80 43.01
N ARG A 500 5.74 -51.94 43.04
CA ARG A 500 5.40 -53.16 43.81
C ARG A 500 6.07 -53.21 45.21
N ARG A 501 6.85 -52.19 45.56
CA ARG A 501 7.52 -52.08 46.85
C ARG A 501 6.91 -51.03 47.78
N GLN A 502 5.77 -50.45 47.41
CA GLN A 502 4.86 -49.73 48.29
C GLN A 502 3.57 -50.60 48.50
#